data_8e5943b37e54d68c38b6b15f18696b4a
#
_entry.id   8e5943b37e54d68c38b6b15f18696b4a
#
_cell.length_a   1.000
_cell.length_b   1.000
_cell.length_c   1.000
_cell.angle_alpha   90.00
_cell.angle_beta   90.00
_cell.angle_gamma   90.00
#
_symmetry.space_group_name_H-M   'P 1'
#
loop_
_entity.id
_entity.type
_entity.pdbx_description
1 polymer ?
#
loop_
_entity_poly.entity_id
_entity_poly.type
_entity_poly.pdbx_seq_one_letter_code
_entity_poly.pdbx_strand_id
1 'polypeptide(L)'
;MKKLLFIILMLAVLTGCHSLRMGVGLKGEVVEEDTLVLDGDTFTIQERIGDSLFIVWNYEHSDDKTPCYLLKYERNGFYYPQIEASDITSIDNTTEYVCIDEKDVYDIKNKKVLFAPSCNASGLCYLGEWNDLFLFASSDTLCFSDGKCFGLQDDVYCRIPRKKGLLTLVAGAQTIEVPFGDLYHSRKIAESKDISVERTIKDYHIKPRNKYESMDAGFTVDLEIPKGNTGADRSIREWMMTAVKDDAFFQLERYKDIPVGKCTSLRDMQHSLDDYGVLWEKLCRAEYQIEDTLEVRMTCDIKVKKVVDCQDYTTYYYRASLYNGGFHDLPREYYITYDKKKGVFVDVGNTVKPAMLQRFRHLVLESLKKEYDFNYERESSWEYFTNSIFSFHCPMVDTSGMDEVMQSFLVHNYSCDEWAGWTGYTEKAFTEKDFPLTHFAVLPEGIVLTYHPYQIDYFAAGEYHAVIPFKDANKCLMFDYSPYEDLKPKLQRFIKW
;
A
#
# COMPACT_ATOMS: atom_id res chain seq x y z
N MET A 1 -3.10 -6.37 44.02
CA MET A 1 -1.83 -6.46 43.31
C MET A 1 -0.75 -7.28 44.01
N LYS A 2 -0.55 -7.20 45.33
CA LYS A 2 0.49 -8.02 46.04
C LYS A 2 0.24 -9.55 46.04
N LYS A 3 -1.01 -10.02 46.00
CA LYS A 3 -1.35 -11.46 45.93
C LYS A 3 -1.13 -12.09 44.54
N LEU A 4 -1.25 -11.30 43.45
CA LEU A 4 -1.01 -11.80 42.11
C LEU A 4 0.48 -11.98 41.81
N LEU A 5 1.35 -11.11 42.38
CA LEU A 5 2.78 -11.20 42.24
C LEU A 5 3.34 -12.44 42.96
N PHE A 6 2.70 -12.84 44.08
CA PHE A 6 3.11 -14.02 44.87
C PHE A 6 2.78 -15.34 44.20
N ILE A 7 1.67 -15.38 43.44
CA ILE A 7 1.25 -16.57 42.66
C ILE A 7 2.14 -16.77 41.45
N ILE A 8 2.55 -15.71 40.77
CA ILE A 8 3.49 -15.79 39.64
C ILE A 8 4.91 -16.24 40.14
N LEU A 9 5.33 -15.81 41.31
CA LEU A 9 6.59 -16.24 41.89
C LEU A 9 6.58 -17.70 42.38
N MET A 10 5.40 -18.20 42.83
CA MET A 10 5.23 -19.61 43.26
C MET A 10 5.12 -20.58 42.08
N LEU A 11 4.56 -20.15 40.97
CA LEU A 11 4.48 -20.95 39.71
C LEU A 11 5.86 -21.13 39.06
N ALA A 12 6.77 -20.18 39.24
CA ALA A 12 8.13 -20.26 38.74
C ALA A 12 9.05 -21.21 39.57
N VAL A 13 8.62 -21.59 40.78
CA VAL A 13 9.41 -22.48 41.69
C VAL A 13 8.97 -23.96 41.57
N LEU A 14 7.83 -24.25 40.91
CA LEU A 14 7.26 -25.61 40.84
C LEU A 14 7.52 -26.34 39.50
N THR A 15 8.09 -25.68 38.54
CA THR A 15 8.62 -26.33 37.32
C THR A 15 10.09 -26.52 37.54
N GLY A 16 10.45 -27.68 38.07
CA GLY A 16 11.84 -28.13 38.24
C GLY A 16 12.48 -28.42 36.87
N CYS A 17 12.68 -27.39 36.09
CA CYS A 17 13.61 -27.40 34.99
C CYS A 17 14.86 -26.67 35.46
N HIS A 18 16.02 -27.26 35.26
CA HIS A 18 17.29 -26.55 35.28
C HIS A 18 17.28 -25.50 34.16
N SER A 19 16.55 -24.42 34.35
CA SER A 19 16.61 -23.28 33.43
C SER A 19 17.98 -22.63 33.62
N LEU A 20 18.85 -22.74 32.64
CA LEU A 20 19.97 -21.81 32.48
C LEU A 20 19.39 -20.40 32.74
N ARG A 21 19.91 -19.74 33.80
CA ARG A 21 19.40 -18.42 34.22
C ARG A 21 19.54 -17.45 33.05
N MET A 22 18.45 -17.20 32.32
CA MET A 22 18.45 -16.20 31.27
C MET A 22 18.94 -14.87 31.83
N GLY A 23 20.01 -14.32 31.25
CA GLY A 23 20.58 -13.01 31.60
C GLY A 23 21.84 -13.01 32.48
N VAL A 24 22.34 -14.16 32.91
CA VAL A 24 23.62 -14.26 33.60
C VAL A 24 24.65 -14.88 32.68
N GLY A 25 25.79 -14.21 32.51
CA GLY A 25 26.91 -14.76 31.75
C GLY A 25 27.45 -16.00 32.44
N LEU A 26 27.63 -17.10 31.74
CA LEU A 26 28.20 -18.34 32.22
C LEU A 26 29.71 -18.34 31.96
N LYS A 27 30.49 -18.74 32.96
CA LYS A 27 31.91 -18.99 32.75
C LYS A 27 32.07 -20.37 32.14
N GLY A 28 32.77 -20.44 31.04
CA GLY A 28 33.01 -21.71 30.40
C GLY A 28 34.33 -21.73 29.63
N GLU A 29 34.79 -22.92 29.36
CA GLU A 29 35.97 -23.19 28.55
C GLU A 29 35.68 -24.34 27.58
N VAL A 30 36.22 -24.23 26.37
CA VAL A 30 36.26 -25.35 25.44
C VAL A 30 37.39 -26.28 25.87
N VAL A 31 37.04 -27.47 26.34
CA VAL A 31 37.99 -28.46 26.85
C VAL A 31 38.58 -29.31 25.73
N GLU A 32 37.73 -29.66 24.76
CA GLU A 32 38.10 -30.38 23.54
C GLU A 32 37.44 -29.70 22.35
N GLU A 33 37.75 -30.13 21.13
CA GLU A 33 37.28 -29.51 19.90
C GLU A 33 35.74 -29.39 19.82
N ASP A 34 35.04 -30.35 20.44
CA ASP A 34 33.59 -30.50 20.45
C ASP A 34 32.95 -30.49 21.85
N THR A 35 33.72 -30.15 22.90
CA THR A 35 33.28 -30.20 24.30
C THR A 35 33.44 -28.86 24.98
N LEU A 36 32.32 -28.36 25.53
CA LEU A 36 32.22 -27.11 26.28
C LEU A 36 31.77 -27.40 27.71
N VAL A 37 32.50 -26.90 28.71
CA VAL A 37 32.10 -26.97 30.12
C VAL A 37 31.61 -25.59 30.55
N LEU A 38 30.36 -25.52 31.06
CA LEU A 38 29.73 -24.29 31.53
C LEU A 38 29.22 -24.47 32.96
N ASP A 39 29.76 -23.71 33.90
CA ASP A 39 29.38 -23.75 35.34
C ASP A 39 29.42 -25.15 35.97
N GLY A 40 30.22 -26.07 35.41
CA GLY A 40 30.36 -27.46 35.84
C GLY A 40 29.57 -28.48 35.02
N ASP A 41 28.64 -28.05 34.18
CA ASP A 41 27.90 -28.93 33.27
C ASP A 41 28.67 -29.10 31.96
N THR A 42 28.62 -30.30 31.36
CA THR A 42 29.31 -30.63 30.11
C THR A 42 28.33 -30.61 28.95
N PHE A 43 28.67 -29.86 27.91
CA PHE A 43 27.90 -29.74 26.67
C PHE A 43 28.70 -30.21 25.47
N THR A 44 28.05 -30.86 24.55
CA THR A 44 28.63 -31.17 23.24
C THR A 44 28.37 -30.02 22.28
N ILE A 45 29.41 -29.51 21.63
CA ILE A 45 29.29 -28.52 20.56
C ILE A 45 28.88 -29.27 19.30
N GLN A 46 27.65 -29.05 18.88
CA GLN A 46 27.12 -29.60 17.65
C GLN A 46 27.63 -28.82 16.44
N GLU A 47 27.65 -27.50 16.57
CA GLU A 47 28.02 -26.61 15.46
C GLU A 47 28.55 -25.27 15.97
N ARG A 48 29.43 -24.65 15.17
CA ARG A 48 29.93 -23.28 15.40
C ARG A 48 29.44 -22.39 14.25
N ILE A 49 28.78 -21.30 14.60
CA ILE A 49 28.27 -20.32 13.65
C ILE A 49 29.14 -19.06 13.74
N GLY A 50 30.06 -18.89 12.77
CA GLY A 50 31.07 -17.84 12.83
C GLY A 50 32.00 -17.98 14.04
N ASP A 51 32.49 -16.85 14.57
CA ASP A 51 33.51 -16.83 15.62
C ASP A 51 32.94 -16.80 17.04
N SER A 52 31.65 -16.65 17.23
CA SER A 52 31.08 -16.32 18.54
C SER A 52 29.78 -17.01 18.92
N LEU A 53 29.18 -17.81 18.03
CA LEU A 53 27.96 -18.52 18.31
C LEU A 53 28.20 -20.03 18.28
N PHE A 54 27.58 -20.73 19.21
CA PHE A 54 27.73 -22.19 19.38
C PHE A 54 26.33 -22.81 19.55
N ILE A 55 26.03 -23.84 18.77
CA ILE A 55 24.91 -24.72 19.04
C ILE A 55 25.40 -25.88 19.85
N VAL A 56 24.81 -26.08 21.02
CA VAL A 56 25.26 -27.09 21.99
C VAL A 56 24.06 -27.84 22.56
N TRP A 57 24.31 -29.08 22.99
CA TRP A 57 23.36 -29.87 23.77
C TRP A 57 24.01 -30.47 25.00
N ASN A 58 23.22 -30.73 26.03
CA ASN A 58 23.70 -31.30 27.26
C ASN A 58 23.78 -32.83 27.13
N TYR A 59 24.98 -33.39 27.25
CA TYR A 59 25.24 -34.83 27.04
C TYR A 59 24.69 -35.71 28.15
N GLU A 60 24.45 -35.20 29.37
CA GLU A 60 24.05 -36.00 30.54
C GLU A 60 22.57 -36.45 30.50
N HIS A 61 21.78 -35.92 29.62
CA HIS A 61 20.38 -36.26 29.49
C HIS A 61 20.09 -36.88 28.11
N SER A 62 20.32 -38.20 27.98
CA SER A 62 20.19 -38.93 26.73
C SER A 62 18.73 -39.27 26.33
N ASP A 63 17.74 -38.57 26.83
CA ASP A 63 16.38 -38.73 26.45
C ASP A 63 16.05 -37.89 25.20
N ASP A 64 15.16 -38.34 24.33
CA ASP A 64 14.71 -37.69 23.10
C ASP A 64 14.12 -36.24 23.27
N LYS A 65 14.28 -35.65 24.45
CA LYS A 65 13.78 -34.33 24.85
C LYS A 65 14.87 -33.40 25.39
N THR A 66 16.14 -33.73 25.17
CA THR A 66 17.23 -32.86 25.64
C THR A 66 17.23 -31.56 24.82
N PRO A 67 17.08 -30.41 25.47
CA PRO A 67 17.05 -29.15 24.72
C PRO A 67 18.43 -28.81 24.13
N CYS A 68 18.41 -28.25 22.93
CA CYS A 68 19.53 -27.57 22.32
C CYS A 68 19.58 -26.11 22.77
N TYR A 69 20.80 -25.58 22.89
CA TYR A 69 21.00 -24.17 23.22
C TYR A 69 21.83 -23.48 22.15
N LEU A 70 21.45 -22.27 21.80
CA LEU A 70 22.29 -21.34 21.06
C LEU A 70 23.00 -20.44 22.07
N LEU A 71 24.31 -20.55 22.16
CA LEU A 71 25.15 -19.77 23.08
C LEU A 71 25.93 -18.72 22.30
N LYS A 72 26.08 -17.53 22.89
CA LYS A 72 26.98 -16.50 22.40
C LYS A 72 28.19 -16.36 23.29
N TYR A 73 29.39 -16.49 22.71
CA TYR A 73 30.67 -16.24 23.39
C TYR A 73 30.99 -14.75 23.35
N GLU A 74 31.30 -14.18 24.50
CA GLU A 74 31.75 -12.81 24.65
C GLU A 74 33.25 -12.74 24.89
N ARG A 75 33.89 -11.61 24.58
CA ARG A 75 35.34 -11.42 24.64
C ARG A 75 35.97 -11.68 26.03
N ASN A 76 35.19 -11.68 27.06
CA ASN A 76 35.61 -11.93 28.44
C ASN A 76 35.49 -13.41 28.88
N GLY A 77 35.17 -14.30 27.95
CA GLY A 77 35.03 -15.74 28.23
C GLY A 77 33.68 -16.15 28.82
N PHE A 78 32.64 -15.31 28.68
CA PHE A 78 31.28 -15.65 29.10
C PHE A 78 30.42 -16.11 27.91
N TYR A 79 29.57 -17.14 28.17
CA TYR A 79 28.60 -17.65 27.25
C TYR A 79 27.20 -17.23 27.69
N TYR A 80 26.44 -16.64 26.80
CA TYR A 80 25.07 -16.19 27.07
C TYR A 80 24.10 -17.01 26.23
N PRO A 81 23.13 -17.70 26.87
CA PRO A 81 22.08 -18.39 26.10
C PRO A 81 21.24 -17.38 25.32
N GLN A 82 21.13 -17.62 24.05
CA GLN A 82 20.27 -16.81 23.14
C GLN A 82 18.92 -17.48 22.97
N ILE A 83 18.90 -18.80 22.82
CA ILE A 83 17.72 -19.63 22.56
C ILE A 83 17.89 -20.97 23.27
N GLU A 84 16.76 -21.56 23.64
CA GLU A 84 16.58 -22.96 24.03
C GLU A 84 15.45 -23.54 23.18
N ALA A 85 15.70 -24.66 22.50
CA ALA A 85 14.72 -25.33 21.62
C ALA A 85 14.97 -26.84 21.62
N SER A 86 14.05 -27.65 21.08
CA SER A 86 14.25 -29.09 20.97
C SER A 86 15.31 -29.45 19.90
N ASP A 87 15.43 -28.60 18.89
CA ASP A 87 16.46 -28.68 17.86
C ASP A 87 16.85 -27.30 17.37
N ILE A 88 18.13 -27.08 17.12
CA ILE A 88 18.65 -25.83 16.53
C ILE A 88 19.66 -26.22 15.45
N THR A 89 19.46 -25.70 14.25
CA THR A 89 20.38 -25.86 13.13
C THR A 89 20.78 -24.52 12.53
N SER A 90 22.01 -24.43 12.02
CA SER A 90 22.44 -23.24 11.29
C SER A 90 21.68 -23.07 9.98
N ILE A 91 21.63 -21.85 9.53
CA ILE A 91 21.20 -21.53 8.17
C ILE A 91 22.44 -21.10 7.38
N ASP A 92 22.69 -21.76 6.27
CA ASP A 92 23.85 -21.47 5.43
C ASP A 92 23.89 -20.00 5.00
N ASN A 93 25.12 -19.49 4.88
CA ASN A 93 25.40 -18.13 4.41
C ASN A 93 24.89 -16.99 5.32
N THR A 94 24.66 -17.30 6.60
CA THR A 94 24.27 -16.28 7.56
C THR A 94 24.72 -16.63 8.99
N THR A 95 24.98 -15.60 9.81
CA THR A 95 25.17 -15.72 11.26
C THR A 95 24.07 -14.98 12.04
N GLU A 96 23.04 -14.50 11.34
CA GLU A 96 21.97 -13.70 11.91
C GLU A 96 20.70 -14.51 12.17
N TYR A 97 20.57 -15.66 11.49
CA TYR A 97 19.37 -16.52 11.55
C TYR A 97 19.75 -17.96 11.84
N VAL A 98 18.88 -18.65 12.56
CA VAL A 98 18.97 -20.12 12.77
C VAL A 98 17.59 -20.73 12.55
N CYS A 99 17.57 -22.02 12.26
CA CYS A 99 16.34 -22.81 12.26
C CYS A 99 16.14 -23.41 13.64
N ILE A 100 14.92 -23.34 14.18
CA ILE A 100 14.52 -23.98 15.42
C ILE A 100 13.39 -24.97 15.20
N ASP A 101 13.49 -26.15 15.86
CA ASP A 101 12.50 -27.22 15.84
C ASP A 101 12.12 -27.67 14.41
N GLU A 102 13.07 -27.57 13.45
CA GLU A 102 12.89 -27.86 12.03
C GLU A 102 11.73 -27.08 11.34
N LYS A 103 11.20 -26.05 11.99
CA LYS A 103 9.98 -25.36 11.56
C LYS A 103 10.14 -23.86 11.40
N ASP A 104 10.86 -23.23 12.33
CA ASP A 104 10.86 -21.80 12.45
C ASP A 104 12.22 -21.19 12.12
N VAL A 105 12.26 -20.13 11.32
CA VAL A 105 13.42 -19.28 11.15
C VAL A 105 13.43 -18.21 12.23
N TYR A 106 14.49 -18.20 13.03
CA TYR A 106 14.65 -17.30 14.18
C TYR A 106 15.70 -16.25 13.92
N ASP A 107 15.36 -15.00 14.18
CA ASP A 107 16.26 -13.85 14.15
C ASP A 107 16.97 -13.72 15.49
N ILE A 108 18.28 -14.02 15.50
CA ILE A 108 19.11 -14.03 16.71
C ILE A 108 19.22 -12.62 17.30
N LYS A 109 19.37 -11.60 16.46
CA LYS A 109 19.55 -10.22 16.89
C LYS A 109 18.29 -9.65 17.53
N ASN A 110 17.14 -9.88 16.93
CA ASN A 110 15.85 -9.36 17.39
C ASN A 110 15.16 -10.31 18.38
N LYS A 111 15.74 -11.49 18.63
CA LYS A 111 15.24 -12.53 19.56
C LYS A 111 13.77 -12.89 19.32
N LYS A 112 13.44 -13.18 18.06
CA LYS A 112 12.06 -13.52 17.67
C LYS A 112 12.03 -14.49 16.50
N VAL A 113 10.96 -15.28 16.41
CA VAL A 113 10.64 -16.01 15.19
C VAL A 113 10.37 -15.03 14.06
N LEU A 114 11.08 -15.18 12.95
CA LEU A 114 10.92 -14.36 11.77
C LEU A 114 9.72 -14.84 10.96
N PHE A 115 9.67 -16.13 10.65
CA PHE A 115 8.56 -16.80 9.98
C PHE A 115 8.69 -18.33 10.12
N ALA A 116 7.58 -19.03 9.87
CA ALA A 116 7.55 -20.49 9.72
C ALA A 116 7.41 -20.82 8.22
N PRO A 117 8.47 -21.30 7.54
CA PRO A 117 8.35 -21.70 6.14
C PRO A 117 7.39 -22.89 5.99
N SER A 118 6.73 -22.98 4.84
CA SER A 118 5.85 -24.11 4.53
C SER A 118 6.62 -25.39 4.09
N CYS A 119 7.95 -25.29 4.05
CA CYS A 119 8.86 -26.39 3.79
C CYS A 119 9.64 -26.75 5.05
N ASN A 120 10.33 -27.93 5.03
CA ASN A 120 11.27 -28.24 6.10
C ASN A 120 12.36 -27.16 6.16
N ALA A 121 12.51 -26.53 7.31
CA ALA A 121 13.46 -25.44 7.54
C ALA A 121 14.90 -25.92 7.73
N SER A 122 15.13 -27.22 7.91
CA SER A 122 16.47 -27.78 7.96
C SER A 122 17.16 -27.69 6.59
N GLY A 123 18.43 -27.24 6.58
CA GLY A 123 19.19 -27.06 5.35
C GLY A 123 18.79 -25.84 4.52
N LEU A 124 18.20 -24.83 5.13
CA LEU A 124 17.97 -23.53 4.50
C LEU A 124 19.29 -22.79 4.27
N CYS A 125 19.35 -22.07 3.16
CA CYS A 125 20.41 -21.12 2.83
C CYS A 125 19.83 -19.71 2.69
N TYR A 126 20.41 -18.75 3.37
CA TYR A 126 20.01 -17.35 3.24
C TYR A 126 20.55 -16.74 1.94
N LEU A 127 19.67 -16.20 1.14
CA LEU A 127 20.02 -15.61 -0.15
C LEU A 127 20.06 -14.08 -0.14
N GLY A 128 19.41 -13.43 0.83
CA GLY A 128 19.43 -11.97 0.95
C GLY A 128 18.08 -11.37 1.26
N GLU A 129 18.02 -10.04 1.18
CA GLU A 129 16.81 -9.25 1.51
C GLU A 129 16.35 -8.39 0.32
N TRP A 130 15.04 -8.13 0.27
CA TRP A 130 14.41 -7.21 -0.66
C TRP A 130 13.15 -6.60 -0.01
N ASN A 131 13.09 -5.29 0.13
CA ASN A 131 11.95 -4.57 0.73
C ASN A 131 11.51 -5.13 2.09
N ASP A 132 12.48 -5.31 3.01
CA ASP A 132 12.27 -5.89 4.35
C ASP A 132 11.74 -7.36 4.31
N LEU A 133 11.76 -8.02 3.15
CA LEU A 133 11.53 -9.44 3.01
C LEU A 133 12.87 -10.16 2.85
N PHE A 134 13.01 -11.28 3.54
CA PHE A 134 14.18 -12.13 3.51
C PHE A 134 13.90 -13.35 2.64
N LEU A 135 14.83 -13.71 1.76
CA LEU A 135 14.73 -14.87 0.88
C LEU A 135 15.64 -15.97 1.34
N PHE A 136 15.08 -17.16 1.52
CA PHE A 136 15.76 -18.38 1.86
C PHE A 136 15.51 -19.45 0.80
N ALA A 137 16.47 -20.37 0.63
CA ALA A 137 16.36 -21.53 -0.25
C ALA A 137 16.62 -22.81 0.52
N SER A 138 15.83 -23.84 0.25
CA SER A 138 16.17 -25.25 0.52
C SER A 138 16.57 -25.95 -0.78
N SER A 139 16.76 -27.26 -0.72
CA SER A 139 17.08 -28.08 -1.90
C SER A 139 16.00 -28.02 -2.99
N ASP A 140 14.74 -27.78 -2.61
CA ASP A 140 13.57 -27.89 -3.49
C ASP A 140 12.63 -26.67 -3.45
N THR A 141 12.94 -25.69 -2.62
CA THR A 141 12.01 -24.59 -2.35
C THR A 141 12.73 -23.27 -2.13
N LEU A 142 12.13 -22.18 -2.59
CA LEU A 142 12.48 -20.81 -2.27
C LEU A 142 11.37 -20.21 -1.39
N CYS A 143 11.70 -19.60 -0.27
CA CYS A 143 10.73 -18.99 0.64
C CYS A 143 11.10 -17.57 1.01
N PHE A 144 10.14 -16.65 0.86
CA PHE A 144 10.23 -15.32 1.45
C PHE A 144 9.72 -15.34 2.89
N SER A 145 10.22 -14.43 3.70
CA SER A 145 9.87 -14.33 5.13
C SER A 145 8.40 -13.97 5.41
N ASP A 146 7.61 -13.61 4.42
CA ASP A 146 6.15 -13.47 4.52
C ASP A 146 5.40 -14.79 4.28
N GLY A 147 6.12 -15.91 4.16
CA GLY A 147 5.57 -17.25 3.92
C GLY A 147 5.32 -17.58 2.45
N LYS A 148 5.68 -16.70 1.52
CA LYS A 148 5.53 -16.95 0.11
C LYS A 148 6.63 -17.87 -0.42
N CYS A 149 6.25 -19.05 -0.92
CA CYS A 149 7.19 -20.07 -1.39
C CYS A 149 7.00 -20.41 -2.85
N PHE A 150 8.11 -20.89 -3.47
CA PHE A 150 8.19 -21.37 -4.85
C PHE A 150 8.90 -22.72 -4.85
N GLY A 151 8.29 -23.75 -5.40
CA GLY A 151 8.96 -25.04 -5.61
C GLY A 151 10.04 -24.93 -6.68
N LEU A 152 11.17 -25.57 -6.48
CA LEU A 152 12.21 -25.72 -7.51
C LEU A 152 11.98 -27.00 -8.31
N GLN A 153 12.38 -27.02 -9.59
CA GLN A 153 12.44 -28.27 -10.37
C GLN A 153 13.58 -29.16 -9.83
N ASP A 154 13.48 -30.46 -10.02
CA ASP A 154 14.33 -31.45 -9.33
C ASP A 154 15.84 -31.34 -9.64
N ASP A 155 16.21 -30.72 -10.76
CA ASP A 155 17.60 -30.49 -11.16
C ASP A 155 18.06 -29.04 -11.03
N VAL A 156 17.28 -28.23 -10.27
CA VAL A 156 17.55 -26.81 -10.09
C VAL A 156 18.15 -26.56 -8.73
N TYR A 157 19.16 -25.72 -8.69
CA TYR A 157 19.72 -25.20 -7.46
C TYR A 157 19.96 -23.69 -7.52
N CYS A 158 19.97 -23.07 -6.34
CA CYS A 158 20.26 -21.66 -6.17
C CYS A 158 21.76 -21.46 -5.96
N ARG A 159 22.33 -20.45 -6.59
CA ARG A 159 23.65 -19.95 -6.22
C ARG A 159 23.52 -18.80 -5.27
N ILE A 160 24.43 -18.72 -4.29
CA ILE A 160 24.55 -17.57 -3.40
C ILE A 160 24.70 -16.31 -4.26
N PRO A 161 23.84 -15.30 -4.04
CA PRO A 161 23.84 -14.09 -4.85
C PRO A 161 25.18 -13.34 -4.78
N ARG A 162 25.72 -13.03 -5.93
CA ARG A 162 26.91 -12.14 -6.03
C ARG A 162 26.52 -10.66 -5.96
N LYS A 163 25.24 -10.34 -6.21
CA LYS A 163 24.69 -8.99 -6.17
C LYS A 163 23.46 -8.99 -5.27
N LYS A 164 23.36 -8.02 -4.40
CA LYS A 164 22.20 -7.84 -3.51
C LYS A 164 20.90 -7.78 -4.32
N GLY A 165 19.91 -8.54 -3.91
CA GLY A 165 18.57 -8.55 -4.52
C GLY A 165 18.45 -9.28 -5.88
N LEU A 166 19.48 -10.06 -6.28
CA LEU A 166 19.49 -10.81 -7.54
C LEU A 166 19.69 -12.30 -7.26
N LEU A 167 18.69 -13.12 -7.59
CA LEU A 167 18.74 -14.59 -7.48
C LEU A 167 19.35 -15.19 -8.74
N THR A 168 20.24 -16.17 -8.58
CA THR A 168 20.77 -16.97 -9.67
C THR A 168 20.26 -18.41 -9.55
N LEU A 169 19.45 -18.84 -10.51
CA LEU A 169 18.96 -20.22 -10.64
C LEU A 169 19.75 -20.96 -11.71
N VAL A 170 20.12 -22.20 -11.45
CA VAL A 170 20.90 -23.06 -12.36
C VAL A 170 20.17 -24.38 -12.58
N ALA A 171 20.00 -24.79 -13.84
CA ALA A 171 19.41 -26.06 -14.27
C ALA A 171 20.29 -26.69 -15.35
N GLY A 172 21.16 -27.62 -14.99
CA GLY A 172 22.16 -28.18 -15.90
C GLY A 172 23.08 -27.09 -16.45
N ALA A 173 23.10 -26.92 -17.78
CA ALA A 173 23.87 -25.87 -18.47
C ALA A 173 23.16 -24.50 -18.53
N GLN A 174 21.91 -24.44 -18.15
CA GLN A 174 21.11 -23.19 -18.19
C GLN A 174 21.25 -22.42 -16.87
N THR A 175 21.39 -21.11 -17.00
CA THR A 175 21.45 -20.19 -15.85
C THR A 175 20.59 -19.00 -16.14
N ILE A 176 19.79 -18.58 -15.15
CA ILE A 176 19.01 -17.35 -15.22
C ILE A 176 19.27 -16.50 -13.97
N GLU A 177 19.38 -15.20 -14.17
CA GLU A 177 19.40 -14.22 -13.08
C GLU A 177 18.04 -13.53 -12.99
N VAL A 178 17.46 -13.49 -11.80
CA VAL A 178 16.11 -12.96 -11.53
C VAL A 178 16.19 -12.01 -10.35
N PRO A 179 15.75 -10.75 -10.48
CA PRO A 179 15.58 -9.87 -9.33
C PRO A 179 14.57 -10.48 -8.34
N PHE A 180 14.84 -10.35 -7.04
CA PHE A 180 13.94 -10.86 -5.99
C PHE A 180 12.52 -10.31 -6.13
N GLY A 181 12.39 -9.02 -6.47
CA GLY A 181 11.10 -8.38 -6.67
C GLY A 181 10.31 -9.00 -7.83
N ASP A 182 10.97 -9.26 -8.94
CA ASP A 182 10.33 -9.87 -10.11
C ASP A 182 9.89 -11.30 -9.82
N LEU A 183 10.73 -12.08 -9.12
CA LEU A 183 10.36 -13.41 -8.66
C LEU A 183 9.15 -13.35 -7.71
N TYR A 184 9.20 -12.47 -6.74
CA TYR A 184 8.12 -12.28 -5.77
C TYR A 184 6.80 -11.98 -6.47
N HIS A 185 6.79 -11.10 -7.44
CA HIS A 185 5.59 -10.73 -8.18
C HIS A 185 5.13 -11.79 -9.17
N SER A 186 6.03 -12.51 -9.84
CA SER A 186 5.70 -13.45 -10.90
C SER A 186 4.71 -14.54 -10.47
N ARG A 187 4.84 -15.09 -9.27
CA ARG A 187 3.89 -16.09 -8.78
C ARG A 187 2.50 -15.50 -8.50
N LYS A 188 2.45 -14.26 -8.04
CA LYS A 188 1.17 -13.62 -7.79
C LYS A 188 0.34 -13.46 -9.07
N ILE A 189 0.95 -13.17 -10.23
CA ILE A 189 0.23 -13.10 -11.51
C ILE A 189 -0.53 -14.39 -11.78
N ALA A 190 0.08 -15.54 -11.51
CA ALA A 190 -0.55 -16.85 -11.75
C ALA A 190 -1.77 -17.12 -10.85
N GLU A 191 -1.82 -16.49 -9.68
CA GLU A 191 -2.88 -16.67 -8.66
C GLU A 191 -3.98 -15.60 -8.73
N SER A 192 -3.76 -14.50 -9.43
CA SER A 192 -4.70 -13.41 -9.49
C SER A 192 -5.86 -13.67 -10.42
N LYS A 193 -7.06 -13.35 -9.94
CA LYS A 193 -8.23 -13.19 -10.80
C LYS A 193 -8.39 -11.71 -11.08
N ASP A 194 -8.41 -11.35 -12.35
CA ASP A 194 -8.70 -9.98 -12.78
C ASP A 194 -10.08 -9.55 -12.28
N ILE A 195 -10.20 -8.29 -11.90
CA ILE A 195 -11.50 -7.69 -11.60
C ILE A 195 -12.23 -7.49 -12.92
N SER A 196 -13.16 -8.39 -13.23
CA SER A 196 -13.99 -8.22 -14.41
C SER A 196 -14.99 -7.10 -14.19
N VAL A 197 -15.17 -6.24 -15.20
CA VAL A 197 -16.07 -5.09 -15.14
C VAL A 197 -17.19 -5.18 -16.17
N GLU A 198 -18.28 -4.45 -15.91
CA GLU A 198 -19.36 -4.20 -16.86
C GLU A 198 -19.52 -2.70 -17.04
N ARG A 199 -19.51 -2.25 -18.28
CA ARG A 199 -19.74 -0.84 -18.58
C ARG A 199 -21.22 -0.53 -18.50
N THR A 200 -21.57 0.44 -17.65
CA THR A 200 -22.93 0.94 -17.46
C THR A 200 -22.96 2.42 -17.82
N ILE A 201 -23.82 2.77 -18.76
CA ILE A 201 -24.06 4.17 -19.17
C ILE A 201 -25.49 4.50 -18.80
N LYS A 202 -25.68 5.59 -18.07
CA LYS A 202 -26.98 6.13 -17.69
C LYS A 202 -27.01 7.63 -17.91
N ASP A 203 -28.18 8.13 -18.29
CA ASP A 203 -28.42 9.51 -18.56
C ASP A 203 -29.74 9.93 -17.89
N TYR A 204 -29.67 10.93 -17.03
CA TYR A 204 -30.73 11.36 -16.14
C TYR A 204 -31.06 12.84 -16.31
N HIS A 205 -31.24 13.27 -17.53
CA HIS A 205 -31.66 14.65 -17.83
C HIS A 205 -33.14 14.89 -17.51
N ILE A 206 -33.42 16.02 -16.84
CA ILE A 206 -34.78 16.45 -16.55
C ILE A 206 -35.44 16.91 -17.87
N LYS A 207 -36.68 16.44 -18.11
CA LYS A 207 -37.46 16.87 -19.29
C LYS A 207 -38.39 18.02 -18.91
N PRO A 208 -38.45 19.10 -19.73
CA PRO A 208 -39.44 20.14 -19.52
C PRO A 208 -40.87 19.58 -19.49
N ARG A 209 -41.68 20.02 -18.53
CA ARG A 209 -43.09 19.65 -18.42
C ARG A 209 -44.03 20.60 -19.19
N ASN A 210 -43.53 21.81 -19.42
CA ASN A 210 -44.27 22.84 -20.12
C ASN A 210 -43.31 23.78 -20.89
N LYS A 211 -43.85 24.72 -21.65
CA LYS A 211 -43.10 25.66 -22.48
C LYS A 211 -42.33 26.75 -21.70
N TYR A 212 -42.58 26.89 -20.41
CA TYR A 212 -41.96 27.89 -19.56
C TYR A 212 -40.77 27.32 -18.78
N GLU A 213 -40.55 26.01 -18.89
CA GLU A 213 -39.36 25.38 -18.31
C GLU A 213 -38.22 25.42 -19.32
N SER A 214 -37.13 26.09 -19.00
CA SER A 214 -35.86 26.03 -19.71
C SER A 214 -34.89 25.21 -18.89
N MET A 215 -34.50 24.03 -19.40
CA MET A 215 -33.74 23.06 -18.61
C MET A 215 -32.61 22.50 -19.43
N ASP A 216 -31.41 22.70 -18.87
CA ASP A 216 -30.22 21.95 -19.23
C ASP A 216 -29.66 21.37 -17.88
N ALA A 217 -30.41 20.42 -17.35
CA ALA A 217 -30.17 19.93 -16.01
C ALA A 217 -30.23 18.39 -15.98
N GLY A 218 -29.20 17.80 -15.45
CA GLY A 218 -29.07 16.35 -15.36
C GLY A 218 -27.68 15.89 -15.00
N PHE A 219 -27.54 14.60 -14.86
CA PHE A 219 -26.23 13.98 -14.79
C PHE A 219 -26.15 12.73 -15.65
N THR A 220 -24.97 12.48 -16.19
CA THR A 220 -24.64 11.25 -16.91
C THR A 220 -23.56 10.47 -16.17
N VAL A 221 -23.62 9.15 -16.28
CA VAL A 221 -22.57 8.28 -15.76
C VAL A 221 -22.14 7.28 -16.83
N ASP A 222 -20.83 7.08 -16.97
CA ASP A 222 -20.18 6.04 -17.78
C ASP A 222 -19.20 5.28 -16.90
N LEU A 223 -19.65 4.19 -16.30
CA LEU A 223 -18.95 3.47 -15.25
C LEU A 223 -18.55 2.06 -15.69
N GLU A 224 -17.30 1.69 -15.47
CA GLU A 224 -16.84 0.30 -15.52
C GLU A 224 -16.94 -0.35 -14.14
N ILE A 225 -18.08 -0.97 -13.87
CA ILE A 225 -18.47 -1.50 -12.56
C ILE A 225 -17.97 -2.93 -12.37
N PRO A 226 -17.29 -3.28 -11.25
CA PRO A 226 -16.93 -4.66 -10.93
C PRO A 226 -18.14 -5.60 -10.89
N LYS A 227 -18.06 -6.74 -11.59
CA LYS A 227 -19.15 -7.74 -11.66
C LYS A 227 -19.10 -8.75 -10.52
N GLY A 228 -17.94 -8.98 -9.94
CA GLY A 228 -17.72 -9.99 -8.91
C GLY A 228 -18.35 -9.63 -7.57
N ASN A 229 -18.20 -10.54 -6.60
CA ASN A 229 -18.74 -10.38 -5.25
C ASN A 229 -17.65 -10.51 -4.17
N THR A 230 -16.38 -10.34 -4.53
CA THR A 230 -15.27 -10.31 -3.58
C THR A 230 -15.32 -9.05 -2.70
N GLY A 231 -14.51 -9.00 -1.66
CA GLY A 231 -14.33 -7.80 -0.85
C GLY A 231 -13.89 -6.61 -1.69
N ALA A 232 -12.94 -6.83 -2.61
CA ALA A 232 -12.44 -5.81 -3.53
C ALA A 232 -13.56 -5.24 -4.42
N ASP A 233 -14.35 -6.13 -5.07
CA ASP A 233 -15.45 -5.69 -5.92
C ASP A 233 -16.46 -4.82 -5.16
N ARG A 234 -16.78 -5.18 -3.93
CA ARG A 234 -17.72 -4.41 -3.08
C ARG A 234 -17.15 -3.05 -2.69
N SER A 235 -15.91 -3.01 -2.20
CA SER A 235 -15.25 -1.74 -1.81
C SER A 235 -15.13 -0.78 -2.98
N ILE A 236 -14.82 -1.28 -4.17
CA ILE A 236 -14.72 -0.44 -5.38
C ILE A 236 -16.10 0.09 -5.78
N ARG A 237 -17.13 -0.74 -5.77
CA ARG A 237 -18.51 -0.27 -6.04
C ARG A 237 -18.99 0.77 -5.03
N GLU A 238 -18.69 0.57 -3.74
CA GLU A 238 -19.02 1.52 -2.67
C GLU A 238 -18.32 2.87 -2.88
N TRP A 239 -17.04 2.87 -3.22
CA TRP A 239 -16.34 4.08 -3.60
C TRP A 239 -17.00 4.75 -4.82
N MET A 240 -17.30 4.01 -5.90
CA MET A 240 -17.94 4.56 -7.09
C MET A 240 -19.29 5.20 -6.75
N MET A 241 -20.12 4.53 -5.95
CA MET A 241 -21.42 5.08 -5.55
C MET A 241 -21.29 6.34 -4.70
N THR A 242 -20.30 6.38 -3.82
CA THR A 242 -20.00 7.58 -3.02
C THR A 242 -19.58 8.74 -3.94
N ALA A 243 -18.66 8.50 -4.86
CA ALA A 243 -18.19 9.52 -5.79
C ALA A 243 -19.32 10.04 -6.69
N VAL A 244 -20.15 9.15 -7.23
CA VAL A 244 -21.34 9.55 -8.03
C VAL A 244 -22.30 10.38 -7.20
N LYS A 245 -22.59 9.96 -5.96
CA LYS A 245 -23.47 10.73 -5.08
C LYS A 245 -22.89 12.13 -4.82
N ASP A 246 -21.64 12.18 -4.44
CA ASP A 246 -21.00 13.44 -4.03
C ASP A 246 -20.92 14.42 -5.20
N ASP A 247 -20.63 13.97 -6.41
CA ASP A 247 -20.51 14.88 -7.55
C ASP A 247 -21.87 15.17 -8.22
N ALA A 248 -22.77 14.19 -8.39
CA ALA A 248 -24.07 14.44 -9.00
C ALA A 248 -24.97 15.34 -8.15
N PHE A 249 -24.87 15.26 -6.83
CA PHE A 249 -25.73 16.02 -5.91
C PHE A 249 -25.04 17.22 -5.26
N PHE A 250 -23.74 17.45 -5.52
CA PHE A 250 -22.94 18.48 -4.90
C PHE A 250 -23.59 19.87 -4.82
N GLN A 251 -24.32 20.25 -5.86
CA GLN A 251 -24.93 21.57 -5.99
C GLN A 251 -26.28 21.71 -5.28
N LEU A 252 -26.82 20.65 -4.72
CA LEU A 252 -28.09 20.66 -4.02
C LEU A 252 -27.86 20.89 -2.52
N GLU A 253 -28.61 21.79 -1.88
CA GLU A 253 -28.43 22.17 -0.47
C GLU A 253 -28.32 20.98 0.49
N ARG A 254 -29.04 19.90 0.21
CA ARG A 254 -29.13 18.72 1.09
C ARG A 254 -28.35 17.51 0.59
N TYR A 255 -27.34 17.70 -0.26
CA TYR A 255 -26.60 16.56 -0.80
C TYR A 255 -25.94 15.69 0.27
N LYS A 256 -25.52 16.29 1.40
CA LYS A 256 -24.88 15.57 2.52
C LYS A 256 -25.83 14.60 3.22
N ASP A 257 -27.14 14.87 3.17
CA ASP A 257 -28.17 14.03 3.78
C ASP A 257 -28.55 12.80 2.89
N ILE A 258 -28.07 12.78 1.65
CA ILE A 258 -28.37 11.70 0.72
C ILE A 258 -27.53 10.48 1.08
N PRO A 259 -28.15 9.33 1.40
CA PRO A 259 -27.40 8.12 1.72
C PRO A 259 -26.71 7.55 0.48
N VAL A 260 -25.57 6.89 0.70
CA VAL A 260 -24.94 6.09 -0.35
C VAL A 260 -25.88 4.95 -0.74
N GLY A 261 -26.15 4.81 -2.03
CA GLY A 261 -27.02 3.77 -2.57
C GLY A 261 -26.45 2.37 -2.34
N LYS A 262 -27.32 1.36 -2.36
CA LYS A 262 -26.89 -0.04 -2.27
C LYS A 262 -25.97 -0.41 -3.41
N CYS A 263 -24.85 -1.06 -3.09
CA CYS A 263 -23.80 -1.44 -4.06
C CYS A 263 -23.19 -2.83 -3.74
N THR A 264 -23.92 -3.68 -3.02
CA THR A 264 -23.43 -5.02 -2.64
C THR A 264 -23.23 -5.94 -3.84
N SER A 265 -24.01 -5.73 -4.91
CA SER A 265 -23.87 -6.38 -6.20
C SER A 265 -23.92 -5.37 -7.34
N LEU A 266 -23.53 -5.78 -8.56
CA LEU A 266 -23.69 -4.99 -9.77
C LEU A 266 -25.15 -4.54 -9.96
N ARG A 267 -26.09 -5.46 -9.76
CA ARG A 267 -27.54 -5.18 -9.91
C ARG A 267 -28.03 -4.15 -8.87
N ASP A 268 -27.57 -4.26 -7.62
CA ASP A 268 -27.95 -3.29 -6.59
C ASP A 268 -27.43 -1.89 -6.96
N MET A 269 -26.20 -1.80 -7.46
CA MET A 269 -25.61 -0.55 -7.88
C MET A 269 -26.38 0.07 -9.06
N GLN A 270 -26.74 -0.73 -10.08
CA GLN A 270 -27.53 -0.25 -11.22
C GLN A 270 -28.90 0.27 -10.79
N HIS A 271 -29.59 -0.40 -9.87
CA HIS A 271 -30.83 0.09 -9.28
C HIS A 271 -30.65 1.40 -8.50
N SER A 272 -29.60 1.47 -7.67
CA SER A 272 -29.30 2.69 -6.91
C SER A 272 -29.00 3.90 -7.81
N LEU A 273 -28.37 3.68 -8.96
CA LEU A 273 -28.19 4.75 -9.97
C LEU A 273 -29.51 5.22 -10.54
N ASP A 274 -30.46 4.30 -10.82
CA ASP A 274 -31.80 4.67 -11.27
C ASP A 274 -32.57 5.44 -10.19
N ASP A 275 -32.47 5.02 -8.93
CA ASP A 275 -33.06 5.72 -7.78
C ASP A 275 -32.46 7.14 -7.64
N TYR A 276 -31.15 7.30 -7.85
CA TYR A 276 -30.49 8.60 -7.85
C TYR A 276 -31.02 9.51 -8.95
N GLY A 277 -31.26 8.99 -10.15
CA GLY A 277 -31.85 9.78 -11.23
C GLY A 277 -33.24 10.34 -10.85
N VAL A 278 -34.09 9.51 -10.26
CA VAL A 278 -35.42 9.93 -9.79
C VAL A 278 -35.32 10.94 -8.63
N LEU A 279 -34.41 10.69 -7.69
CA LEU A 279 -34.21 11.57 -6.54
C LEU A 279 -33.67 12.93 -7.00
N TRP A 280 -32.70 12.93 -7.92
CA TRP A 280 -32.08 14.13 -8.45
C TRP A 280 -33.10 15.04 -9.12
N GLU A 281 -33.96 14.49 -10.02
CA GLU A 281 -35.07 15.27 -10.62
C GLU A 281 -35.99 15.86 -9.55
N LYS A 282 -36.39 15.06 -8.56
CA LYS A 282 -37.28 15.50 -7.48
C LYS A 282 -36.69 16.66 -6.68
N LEU A 283 -35.40 16.55 -6.28
CA LEU A 283 -34.72 17.59 -5.48
C LEU A 283 -34.49 18.85 -6.30
N CYS A 284 -34.01 18.72 -7.54
CA CYS A 284 -33.81 19.86 -8.42
C CYS A 284 -35.09 20.65 -8.66
N ARG A 285 -36.19 19.98 -8.89
CA ARG A 285 -37.50 20.66 -9.05
C ARG A 285 -37.95 21.32 -7.74
N ALA A 286 -37.72 20.69 -6.58
CA ALA A 286 -38.11 21.27 -5.32
C ALA A 286 -37.29 22.52 -4.94
N GLU A 287 -36.04 22.58 -5.37
CA GLU A 287 -35.12 23.66 -5.02
C GLU A 287 -35.22 24.85 -6.00
N TYR A 288 -35.36 24.57 -7.30
CA TYR A 288 -35.27 25.60 -8.34
C TYR A 288 -36.58 25.93 -9.04
N GLN A 289 -37.67 25.22 -8.76
CA GLN A 289 -38.97 25.52 -9.39
C GLN A 289 -39.66 26.68 -8.66
N ILE A 290 -39.89 27.76 -9.41
CA ILE A 290 -40.62 28.92 -8.91
C ILE A 290 -41.92 28.99 -9.73
N GLU A 291 -43.08 28.75 -9.08
CA GLU A 291 -44.39 28.65 -9.73
C GLU A 291 -44.41 27.65 -10.89
N ASP A 292 -44.76 28.09 -12.11
CA ASP A 292 -44.79 27.28 -13.32
C ASP A 292 -43.50 27.36 -14.15
N THR A 293 -42.48 28.06 -13.63
CA THR A 293 -41.20 28.25 -14.32
C THR A 293 -40.09 27.45 -13.63
N LEU A 294 -39.22 26.86 -14.42
CA LEU A 294 -38.00 26.23 -13.93
C LEU A 294 -36.89 26.61 -14.92
N GLU A 295 -35.91 27.38 -14.42
CA GLU A 295 -34.71 27.69 -15.16
C GLU A 295 -33.54 27.12 -14.42
N VAL A 296 -32.94 26.05 -14.92
CA VAL A 296 -31.84 25.34 -14.33
C VAL A 296 -30.80 24.97 -15.39
N ARG A 297 -29.56 25.32 -15.09
CA ARG A 297 -28.40 24.93 -15.89
C ARG A 297 -27.41 24.23 -14.99
N MET A 298 -27.62 22.95 -14.75
CA MET A 298 -26.74 22.12 -13.92
C MET A 298 -26.53 20.78 -14.60
N THR A 299 -25.32 20.53 -15.02
CA THR A 299 -24.95 19.21 -15.57
C THR A 299 -23.74 18.64 -14.86
N CYS A 300 -23.73 17.33 -14.76
CA CYS A 300 -22.61 16.58 -14.21
C CYS A 300 -22.35 15.34 -15.07
N ASP A 301 -21.21 15.29 -15.72
CA ASP A 301 -20.76 14.12 -16.47
C ASP A 301 -19.71 13.35 -15.69
N ILE A 302 -20.03 12.11 -15.30
CA ILE A 302 -19.16 11.27 -14.49
C ILE A 302 -18.67 10.07 -15.30
N LYS A 303 -17.37 9.86 -15.30
CA LYS A 303 -16.74 8.74 -15.98
C LYS A 303 -15.78 8.01 -15.05
N VAL A 304 -15.94 6.70 -14.98
CA VAL A 304 -15.03 5.82 -14.22
C VAL A 304 -14.57 4.68 -15.12
N LYS A 305 -13.27 4.57 -15.30
CA LYS A 305 -12.64 3.50 -16.08
C LYS A 305 -11.58 2.77 -15.30
N LYS A 306 -11.53 1.45 -15.43
CA LYS A 306 -10.43 0.65 -14.97
C LYS A 306 -9.24 0.84 -15.93
N VAL A 307 -8.13 1.38 -15.45
CA VAL A 307 -6.94 1.69 -16.29
C VAL A 307 -5.78 0.75 -16.03
N VAL A 308 -5.69 0.21 -14.81
CA VAL A 308 -4.69 -0.80 -14.46
C VAL A 308 -5.36 -1.94 -13.71
N ASP A 309 -4.99 -3.17 -14.02
CA ASP A 309 -5.42 -4.35 -13.28
C ASP A 309 -4.24 -5.32 -13.18
N CYS A 310 -3.51 -5.19 -12.09
CA CYS A 310 -2.44 -6.09 -11.72
C CYS A 310 -2.92 -7.02 -10.63
N GLN A 311 -2.12 -7.98 -10.30
CA GLN A 311 -2.40 -8.90 -9.23
C GLN A 311 -2.50 -8.22 -7.86
N ASP A 312 -1.61 -7.27 -7.58
CA ASP A 312 -1.52 -6.62 -6.28
C ASP A 312 -2.47 -5.46 -6.13
N TYR A 313 -2.81 -4.80 -7.22
CA TYR A 313 -3.65 -3.62 -7.20
C TYR A 313 -4.48 -3.48 -8.48
N THR A 314 -5.51 -2.67 -8.38
CA THR A 314 -6.27 -2.19 -9.53
C THR A 314 -6.44 -0.68 -9.42
N THR A 315 -6.27 0.03 -10.53
CA THR A 315 -6.39 1.48 -10.57
C THR A 315 -7.52 1.87 -11.50
N TYR A 316 -8.33 2.78 -11.00
CA TYR A 316 -9.42 3.40 -11.74
C TYR A 316 -9.10 4.86 -12.01
N TYR A 317 -9.43 5.31 -13.20
CA TYR A 317 -9.50 6.70 -13.58
C TYR A 317 -10.89 7.21 -13.29
N TYR A 318 -10.98 8.33 -12.61
CA TYR A 318 -12.22 9.06 -12.33
C TYR A 318 -12.16 10.42 -12.99
N ARG A 319 -13.27 10.80 -13.61
CA ARG A 319 -13.47 12.17 -14.10
C ARG A 319 -14.91 12.57 -13.86
N ALA A 320 -15.10 13.77 -13.31
CA ALA A 320 -16.38 14.47 -13.29
C ALA A 320 -16.21 15.84 -13.94
N SER A 321 -17.18 16.27 -14.72
CA SER A 321 -17.29 17.62 -15.26
C SER A 321 -18.59 18.21 -14.76
N LEU A 322 -18.48 19.25 -13.93
CA LEU A 322 -19.59 19.85 -13.21
C LEU A 322 -19.85 21.24 -13.79
N TYR A 323 -21.03 21.47 -14.33
CA TYR A 323 -21.46 22.78 -14.81
C TYR A 323 -22.66 23.27 -13.99
N ASN A 324 -22.57 24.47 -13.47
CA ASN A 324 -23.59 25.10 -12.61
C ASN A 324 -24.13 26.42 -13.15
N GLY A 325 -24.03 26.62 -14.44
CA GLY A 325 -24.48 27.90 -15.07
C GLY A 325 -23.44 29.01 -15.07
N GLY A 326 -22.20 28.72 -14.55
CA GLY A 326 -21.08 29.67 -14.58
C GLY A 326 -20.40 29.82 -15.94
N PHE A 327 -19.19 30.42 -15.97
CA PHE A 327 -18.45 30.67 -17.20
C PHE A 327 -17.84 29.39 -17.80
N HIS A 328 -17.59 28.38 -17.01
CA HIS A 328 -17.00 27.10 -17.42
C HIS A 328 -17.41 26.00 -16.45
N ASP A 329 -17.28 24.77 -16.89
CA ASP A 329 -17.41 23.60 -16.05
C ASP A 329 -16.21 23.46 -15.11
N LEU A 330 -16.41 22.76 -14.00
CA LEU A 330 -15.38 22.43 -13.02
C LEU A 330 -14.98 20.99 -13.23
N PRO A 331 -13.83 20.74 -13.85
CA PRO A 331 -13.32 19.39 -14.00
C PRO A 331 -12.80 18.89 -12.66
N ARG A 332 -13.04 17.61 -12.40
CA ARG A 332 -12.47 16.86 -11.30
C ARG A 332 -11.93 15.56 -11.85
N GLU A 333 -10.64 15.42 -11.89
CA GLU A 333 -9.99 14.28 -12.51
C GLU A 333 -8.93 13.71 -11.56
N TYR A 334 -8.94 12.40 -11.33
CA TYR A 334 -7.93 11.74 -10.53
C TYR A 334 -7.90 10.25 -10.79
N TYR A 335 -6.84 9.62 -10.27
CA TYR A 335 -6.73 8.17 -10.23
C TYR A 335 -6.90 7.69 -8.79
N ILE A 336 -7.47 6.50 -8.63
CA ILE A 336 -7.57 5.84 -7.35
C ILE A 336 -7.14 4.38 -7.49
N THR A 337 -6.33 3.92 -6.56
CA THR A 337 -5.81 2.55 -6.57
C THR A 337 -6.33 1.78 -5.38
N TYR A 338 -6.81 0.57 -5.63
CA TYR A 338 -7.19 -0.39 -4.59
C TYR A 338 -6.10 -1.47 -4.49
N ASP A 339 -5.49 -1.62 -3.31
CA ASP A 339 -4.55 -2.68 -2.98
C ASP A 339 -5.33 -3.96 -2.67
N LYS A 340 -5.28 -4.94 -3.57
CA LYS A 340 -6.03 -6.20 -3.47
C LYS A 340 -5.53 -7.07 -2.31
N LYS A 341 -4.26 -6.95 -1.93
CA LYS A 341 -3.65 -7.73 -0.83
C LYS A 341 -4.06 -7.19 0.53
N LYS A 342 -4.03 -5.87 0.69
CA LYS A 342 -4.40 -5.21 1.94
C LYS A 342 -5.91 -5.03 2.09
N GLY A 343 -6.67 -5.05 0.99
CA GLY A 343 -8.11 -4.83 0.98
C GLY A 343 -8.51 -3.37 1.24
N VAL A 344 -7.66 -2.41 0.87
CA VAL A 344 -7.88 -0.97 1.10
C VAL A 344 -7.50 -0.14 -0.11
N PHE A 345 -8.06 1.06 -0.21
CA PHE A 345 -7.55 2.07 -1.14
C PHE A 345 -6.20 2.59 -0.65
N VAL A 346 -5.27 2.77 -1.59
CA VAL A 346 -3.96 3.32 -1.26
C VAL A 346 -4.06 4.83 -1.06
N ASP A 347 -3.36 5.29 -0.07
CA ASP A 347 -3.13 6.70 0.22
C ASP A 347 -1.70 6.89 0.75
N VAL A 348 -1.32 8.13 0.96
CA VAL A 348 0.02 8.46 1.48
C VAL A 348 0.25 7.83 2.86
N GLY A 349 -0.76 7.84 3.73
CA GLY A 349 -0.64 7.39 5.12
C GLY A 349 -0.40 5.88 5.24
N ASN A 350 -1.02 5.09 4.33
CA ASN A 350 -0.90 3.63 4.32
C ASN A 350 0.15 3.09 3.35
N THR A 351 0.86 3.97 2.62
CA THR A 351 1.76 3.56 1.53
C THR A 351 3.16 4.14 1.67
N VAL A 352 3.32 5.37 2.14
CA VAL A 352 4.63 6.02 2.30
C VAL A 352 5.18 5.77 3.71
N LYS A 353 6.46 5.37 3.80
CA LYS A 353 7.16 5.22 5.09
C LYS A 353 7.16 6.56 5.83
N PRO A 354 6.71 6.64 7.09
CA PRO A 354 6.65 7.92 7.83
C PRO A 354 7.99 8.67 7.85
N ALA A 355 9.10 7.95 8.02
CA ALA A 355 10.44 8.53 8.01
C ALA A 355 10.86 9.09 6.64
N MET A 356 10.20 8.70 5.55
CA MET A 356 10.50 9.10 4.18
C MET A 356 9.50 10.14 3.63
N LEU A 357 8.51 10.55 4.42
CA LEU A 357 7.42 11.44 3.97
C LEU A 357 7.93 12.77 3.39
N GLN A 358 8.93 13.39 4.04
CA GLN A 358 9.51 14.63 3.53
C GLN A 358 10.27 14.43 2.23
N ARG A 359 11.01 13.33 2.12
CA ARG A 359 11.68 12.96 0.86
C ARG A 359 10.66 12.72 -0.26
N PHE A 360 9.56 12.06 0.06
CA PHE A 360 8.49 11.83 -0.91
C PHE A 360 7.84 13.15 -1.37
N ARG A 361 7.54 14.08 -0.44
CA ARG A 361 7.07 15.43 -0.82
C ARG A 361 8.01 16.15 -1.75
N HIS A 362 9.30 16.08 -1.47
CA HIS A 362 10.31 16.69 -2.35
C HIS A 362 10.27 16.10 -3.76
N LEU A 363 10.14 14.78 -3.91
CA LEU A 363 9.97 14.14 -5.22
C LEU A 363 8.70 14.59 -5.94
N VAL A 364 7.60 14.78 -5.20
CA VAL A 364 6.36 15.34 -5.74
C VAL A 364 6.58 16.74 -6.27
N LEU A 365 7.20 17.61 -5.49
CA LEU A 365 7.51 18.99 -5.89
C LEU A 365 8.47 19.05 -7.08
N GLU A 366 9.50 18.18 -7.13
CA GLU A 366 10.39 18.07 -8.30
C GLU A 366 9.63 17.67 -9.56
N SER A 367 8.61 16.80 -9.44
CA SER A 367 7.77 16.42 -10.58
C SER A 367 6.83 17.54 -11.01
N LEU A 368 6.16 18.18 -10.05
CA LEU A 368 5.26 19.32 -10.31
C LEU A 368 6.00 20.49 -10.95
N LYS A 369 7.25 20.75 -10.55
CA LYS A 369 8.05 21.81 -11.16
C LYS A 369 8.25 21.59 -12.66
N LYS A 370 8.46 20.35 -13.10
CA LYS A 370 8.63 20.04 -14.52
C LYS A 370 7.35 20.34 -15.31
N GLU A 371 6.20 20.01 -14.75
CA GLU A 371 4.91 20.28 -15.38
C GLU A 371 4.58 21.77 -15.35
N TYR A 372 4.87 22.45 -14.24
CA TYR A 372 4.73 23.90 -14.12
C TYR A 372 5.59 24.62 -15.17
N ASP A 373 6.87 24.26 -15.30
CA ASP A 373 7.75 24.84 -16.28
C ASP A 373 7.26 24.60 -17.72
N PHE A 374 6.71 23.42 -17.99
CA PHE A 374 6.10 23.07 -19.27
C PHE A 374 4.86 23.94 -19.55
N ASN A 375 3.93 24.04 -18.59
CA ASN A 375 2.70 24.80 -18.75
C ASN A 375 2.93 26.30 -18.98
N TYR A 376 3.98 26.84 -18.39
CA TYR A 376 4.36 28.26 -18.55
C TYR A 376 5.45 28.51 -19.61
N GLU A 377 5.82 27.46 -20.39
CA GLU A 377 6.82 27.53 -21.46
C GLU A 377 8.13 28.19 -21.02
N ARG A 378 8.58 27.89 -19.80
CA ARG A 378 9.79 28.47 -19.21
C ARG A 378 10.48 27.52 -18.24
N GLU A 379 11.75 27.74 -18.01
CA GLU A 379 12.49 27.11 -16.92
C GLU A 379 12.54 28.06 -15.71
N SER A 380 11.82 27.70 -14.62
CA SER A 380 11.80 28.47 -13.39
C SER A 380 12.91 28.04 -12.44
N SER A 381 13.40 28.96 -11.61
CA SER A 381 14.22 28.57 -10.46
C SER A 381 13.36 27.80 -9.44
N TRP A 382 14.01 26.99 -8.59
CA TRP A 382 13.31 26.29 -7.51
C TRP A 382 12.57 27.26 -6.58
N GLU A 383 13.24 28.33 -6.21
CA GLU A 383 12.65 29.36 -5.35
C GLU A 383 11.43 30.04 -5.99
N TYR A 384 11.52 30.38 -7.27
CA TYR A 384 10.40 30.99 -7.97
C TYR A 384 9.19 30.06 -8.02
N PHE A 385 9.40 28.79 -8.40
CA PHE A 385 8.36 27.77 -8.45
C PHE A 385 7.69 27.58 -7.07
N THR A 386 8.49 27.33 -6.03
CA THR A 386 7.95 27.09 -4.68
C THR A 386 7.22 28.32 -4.13
N ASN A 387 7.75 29.51 -4.35
CA ASN A 387 7.06 30.74 -3.96
C ASN A 387 5.72 30.89 -4.69
N SER A 388 5.65 30.52 -5.97
CA SER A 388 4.42 30.59 -6.75
C SER A 388 3.35 29.64 -6.19
N ILE A 389 3.66 28.34 -6.07
CA ILE A 389 2.66 27.36 -5.63
C ILE A 389 2.36 27.38 -4.13
N PHE A 390 3.31 27.79 -3.27
CA PHE A 390 3.10 27.85 -1.84
C PHE A 390 2.31 29.11 -1.41
N SER A 391 2.43 30.19 -2.19
CA SER A 391 1.65 31.41 -1.98
C SER A 391 0.35 31.42 -2.78
N PHE A 392 0.08 30.37 -3.56
CA PHE A 392 -1.18 30.28 -4.28
C PHE A 392 -2.31 30.19 -3.26
N HIS A 393 -3.15 31.21 -3.28
CA HIS A 393 -4.43 31.23 -2.58
C HIS A 393 -5.49 31.21 -3.68
N CYS A 394 -6.50 30.37 -3.55
CA CYS A 394 -7.69 30.56 -4.35
C CYS A 394 -8.09 32.03 -4.22
N PRO A 395 -8.11 32.81 -5.30
CA PRO A 395 -8.56 34.18 -5.17
C PRO A 395 -9.95 34.12 -4.56
N MET A 396 -10.12 34.74 -3.40
CA MET A 396 -11.47 35.14 -2.98
C MET A 396 -12.04 35.83 -4.19
N VAL A 397 -13.10 35.28 -4.74
CA VAL A 397 -13.71 35.86 -5.93
C VAL A 397 -13.91 37.33 -5.61
N ASP A 398 -13.13 38.19 -6.26
CA ASP A 398 -13.31 39.63 -6.11
C ASP A 398 -14.71 39.96 -6.67
N THR A 399 -15.65 40.04 -5.76
CA THR A 399 -17.05 40.35 -6.06
C THR A 399 -17.26 41.86 -6.26
N SER A 400 -16.21 42.68 -6.12
CA SER A 400 -16.29 44.15 -6.18
C SER A 400 -16.71 44.76 -7.54
N GLY A 401 -17.08 43.97 -8.49
CA GLY A 401 -17.67 44.41 -9.78
C GLY A 401 -18.89 43.63 -10.19
N MET A 402 -19.39 42.75 -9.34
CA MET A 402 -20.54 41.88 -9.64
C MET A 402 -21.82 42.47 -9.06
N ASP A 403 -22.94 42.14 -9.71
CA ASP A 403 -24.24 42.49 -9.16
C ASP A 403 -24.57 41.69 -7.88
N GLU A 404 -25.53 42.19 -7.08
CA GLU A 404 -25.90 41.57 -5.79
C GLU A 404 -26.37 40.13 -5.94
N VAL A 405 -26.93 39.71 -7.04
CA VAL A 405 -27.42 38.35 -7.30
C VAL A 405 -26.23 37.43 -7.48
N MET A 406 -25.25 37.86 -8.28
CA MET A 406 -24.01 37.09 -8.52
C MET A 406 -23.16 37.04 -7.27
N GLN A 407 -23.07 38.13 -6.50
CA GLN A 407 -22.40 38.14 -5.19
C GLN A 407 -23.03 37.17 -4.21
N SER A 408 -24.38 37.21 -4.09
CA SER A 408 -25.14 36.32 -3.23
C SER A 408 -24.99 34.86 -3.66
N PHE A 409 -25.03 34.60 -4.96
CA PHE A 409 -24.83 33.26 -5.54
C PHE A 409 -23.44 32.70 -5.21
N LEU A 410 -22.38 33.48 -5.39
CA LEU A 410 -21.00 33.08 -5.11
C LEU A 410 -20.74 32.89 -3.62
N VAL A 411 -21.25 33.79 -2.77
CA VAL A 411 -21.10 33.67 -1.31
C VAL A 411 -21.91 32.52 -0.73
N HIS A 412 -23.08 32.19 -1.25
CA HIS A 412 -23.92 31.09 -0.77
C HIS A 412 -23.50 29.72 -1.30
N ASN A 413 -22.94 29.65 -2.53
CA ASN A 413 -22.60 28.38 -3.15
C ASN A 413 -21.11 28.05 -3.11
N TYR A 414 -20.27 28.97 -2.72
CA TYR A 414 -18.82 28.82 -2.69
C TYR A 414 -18.21 29.45 -1.45
N SER A 415 -18.62 28.98 -0.26
CA SER A 415 -17.79 29.27 0.91
C SER A 415 -16.40 28.66 0.69
N CYS A 416 -15.34 29.39 1.04
CA CYS A 416 -13.96 28.89 0.93
C CYS A 416 -13.81 27.52 1.61
N ASP A 417 -14.55 27.25 2.68
CA ASP A 417 -14.56 25.98 3.41
C ASP A 417 -15.15 24.82 2.59
N GLU A 418 -16.18 25.06 1.78
CA GLU A 418 -16.77 24.02 0.91
C GLU A 418 -15.89 23.76 -0.30
N TRP A 419 -15.28 24.76 -0.87
CA TRP A 419 -14.25 24.63 -1.90
C TRP A 419 -13.02 23.90 -1.39
N ALA A 420 -12.56 24.23 -0.19
CA ALA A 420 -11.45 23.55 0.46
C ALA A 420 -11.74 22.06 0.66
N GLY A 421 -12.96 21.71 1.08
CA GLY A 421 -13.39 20.32 1.21
C GLY A 421 -13.46 19.58 -0.13
N TRP A 422 -13.86 20.27 -1.19
CA TRP A 422 -14.04 19.68 -2.52
C TRP A 422 -12.73 19.56 -3.31
N THR A 423 -11.88 20.58 -3.26
CA THR A 423 -10.60 20.63 -3.98
C THR A 423 -9.41 20.19 -3.15
N GLY A 424 -9.56 19.99 -1.85
CA GLY A 424 -8.45 19.83 -0.90
C GLY A 424 -7.71 21.14 -0.62
N TYR A 425 -8.30 22.26 -1.00
CA TYR A 425 -7.74 23.59 -0.84
C TYR A 425 -7.68 24.01 0.64
N THR A 426 -6.64 24.75 1.02
CA THR A 426 -6.53 25.41 2.33
C THR A 426 -6.22 26.89 2.11
N GLU A 427 -6.84 27.81 2.88
CA GLU A 427 -6.52 29.25 2.86
C GLU A 427 -5.09 29.56 3.34
N LYS A 428 -4.37 28.57 3.77
CA LYS A 428 -3.05 28.71 4.37
C LYS A 428 -1.97 28.49 3.31
N ALA A 429 -1.02 29.43 3.24
CA ALA A 429 0.20 29.24 2.46
C ALA A 429 0.91 27.95 2.87
N PHE A 430 1.30 27.15 1.89
CA PHE A 430 2.02 25.90 2.13
C PHE A 430 3.50 26.15 2.36
N THR A 431 4.11 25.20 3.03
CA THR A 431 5.56 25.00 3.00
C THR A 431 5.87 23.64 2.41
N GLU A 432 7.13 23.37 2.08
CA GLU A 432 7.51 22.02 1.62
C GLU A 432 7.14 20.92 2.63
N LYS A 433 7.07 21.25 3.93
CA LYS A 433 6.76 20.28 5.00
C LYS A 433 5.30 19.89 5.07
N ASP A 434 4.41 20.76 4.68
CA ASP A 434 2.95 20.59 4.79
C ASP A 434 2.24 20.63 3.43
N PHE A 435 3.01 20.68 2.31
CA PHE A 435 2.44 20.61 0.98
C PHE A 435 1.52 19.38 0.84
N PRO A 436 0.29 19.54 0.35
CA PRO A 436 -0.71 18.49 0.29
C PRO A 436 -0.27 17.36 -0.65
N LEU A 437 -0.53 16.13 -0.25
CA LEU A 437 -0.29 14.93 -1.03
C LEU A 437 -1.65 14.28 -1.32
N THR A 438 -2.32 14.75 -2.35
CA THR A 438 -3.71 14.37 -2.69
C THR A 438 -3.76 13.36 -3.82
N HIS A 439 -4.86 12.60 -3.90
CA HIS A 439 -5.16 11.69 -5.01
C HIS A 439 -3.98 10.78 -5.39
N PHE A 440 -3.42 10.13 -4.38
CA PHE A 440 -2.30 9.20 -4.54
C PHE A 440 -2.76 7.93 -5.28
N ALA A 441 -2.12 7.61 -6.39
CA ALA A 441 -2.42 6.42 -7.17
C ALA A 441 -1.17 5.74 -7.73
N VAL A 442 -1.33 4.51 -8.18
CA VAL A 442 -0.29 3.68 -8.78
C VAL A 442 -0.65 3.45 -10.25
N LEU A 443 0.21 3.90 -11.15
CA LEU A 443 0.12 3.70 -12.59
C LEU A 443 1.36 2.96 -13.10
N PRO A 444 1.38 2.47 -14.35
CA PRO A 444 2.55 1.74 -14.90
C PRO A 444 3.85 2.54 -14.90
N GLU A 445 3.79 3.84 -15.05
CA GLU A 445 4.93 4.77 -15.07
C GLU A 445 5.46 5.11 -13.67
N GLY A 446 4.67 4.95 -12.62
CA GLY A 446 5.06 5.30 -11.26
C GLY A 446 3.89 5.61 -10.34
N ILE A 447 4.22 6.32 -9.26
CA ILE A 447 3.22 6.89 -8.36
C ILE A 447 2.78 8.24 -8.94
N VAL A 448 1.47 8.43 -9.00
CA VAL A 448 0.85 9.65 -9.52
C VAL A 448 0.03 10.32 -8.43
N LEU A 449 0.22 11.63 -8.30
CA LEU A 449 -0.65 12.50 -7.51
C LEU A 449 -1.27 13.52 -8.43
N THR A 450 -2.58 13.73 -8.28
CA THR A 450 -3.33 14.68 -9.11
C THR A 450 -3.77 15.88 -8.28
N TYR A 451 -3.65 17.05 -8.87
CA TYR A 451 -4.08 18.33 -8.30
C TYR A 451 -5.05 18.99 -9.25
N HIS A 452 -6.23 19.31 -8.76
CA HIS A 452 -7.27 19.96 -9.56
C HIS A 452 -7.00 21.45 -9.80
N PRO A 453 -7.62 22.06 -10.80
CA PRO A 453 -7.63 23.50 -10.94
C PRO A 453 -8.00 24.20 -9.63
N TYR A 454 -7.35 25.31 -9.34
CA TYR A 454 -7.46 26.09 -8.10
C TYR A 454 -6.91 25.42 -6.83
N GLN A 455 -6.35 24.23 -6.91
CA GLN A 455 -5.73 23.59 -5.75
C GLN A 455 -4.30 24.08 -5.49
N ILE A 456 -3.51 24.25 -6.55
CA ILE A 456 -2.13 24.75 -6.48
C ILE A 456 -1.80 25.81 -7.51
N ASP A 457 -2.69 26.08 -8.46
CA ASP A 457 -2.52 27.08 -9.52
C ASP A 457 -3.89 27.52 -10.06
N TYR A 458 -3.92 28.52 -10.94
CA TYR A 458 -5.13 29.05 -11.56
C TYR A 458 -5.80 28.03 -12.50
N PHE A 459 -7.11 28.21 -12.72
CA PHE A 459 -7.88 27.35 -13.62
C PHE A 459 -7.28 27.22 -15.03
N ALA A 460 -6.74 28.32 -15.56
CA ALA A 460 -6.15 28.34 -16.90
C ALA A 460 -4.89 27.46 -17.04
N ALA A 461 -4.24 27.13 -15.93
CA ALA A 461 -3.11 26.19 -15.90
C ALA A 461 -3.54 24.72 -15.99
N GLY A 462 -4.84 24.45 -15.78
CA GLY A 462 -5.41 23.11 -15.83
C GLY A 462 -5.12 22.27 -14.59
N GLU A 463 -5.07 20.97 -14.78
CA GLU A 463 -4.74 19.99 -13.75
C GLU A 463 -3.23 19.72 -13.74
N TYR A 464 -2.69 19.40 -12.57
CA TYR A 464 -1.29 19.00 -12.42
C TYR A 464 -1.18 17.53 -12.00
N HIS A 465 -0.21 16.84 -12.58
CA HIS A 465 0.08 15.44 -12.30
C HIS A 465 1.54 15.24 -11.88
N ALA A 466 1.77 15.05 -10.58
CA ALA A 466 3.09 14.66 -10.12
C ALA A 466 3.32 13.18 -10.41
N VAL A 467 4.21 12.85 -11.35
CA VAL A 467 4.57 11.47 -11.70
C VAL A 467 5.95 11.15 -11.13
N ILE A 468 6.00 10.23 -10.15
CA ILE A 468 7.25 9.81 -9.50
C ILE A 468 7.58 8.39 -9.98
N PRO A 469 8.62 8.21 -10.80
CA PRO A 469 9.03 6.90 -11.29
C PRO A 469 9.31 5.93 -10.14
N PHE A 470 8.97 4.64 -10.29
CA PHE A 470 9.16 3.61 -9.26
C PHE A 470 10.57 3.54 -8.71
N LYS A 471 11.60 3.70 -9.54
CA LYS A 471 13.01 3.71 -9.10
C LYS A 471 13.29 4.72 -7.97
N ASP A 472 12.53 5.81 -7.90
CA ASP A 472 12.65 6.85 -6.87
C ASP A 472 11.57 6.72 -5.80
N ALA A 473 10.34 6.42 -6.19
CA ALA A 473 9.21 6.22 -5.28
C ALA A 473 9.45 5.05 -4.31
N ASN A 474 9.92 3.89 -4.80
CA ASN A 474 10.08 2.67 -3.98
C ASN A 474 11.03 2.84 -2.79
N LYS A 475 11.97 3.79 -2.84
CA LYS A 475 12.81 4.14 -1.69
C LYS A 475 11.98 4.70 -0.52
N CYS A 476 10.85 5.34 -0.86
CA CYS A 476 9.95 5.98 0.10
C CYS A 476 8.74 5.12 0.48
N LEU A 477 8.38 4.12 -0.33
CA LEU A 477 7.19 3.31 -0.14
C LEU A 477 7.43 2.14 0.82
N MET A 478 6.38 1.74 1.52
CA MET A 478 6.35 0.53 2.37
C MET A 478 6.33 -0.75 1.52
N PHE A 479 5.85 -0.67 0.27
CA PHE A 479 5.67 -1.78 -0.65
C PHE A 479 6.15 -1.38 -2.04
N ASP A 480 6.64 -2.34 -2.80
CA ASP A 480 6.97 -2.15 -4.20
C ASP A 480 5.72 -2.39 -5.06
N TYR A 481 5.27 -1.34 -5.71
CA TYR A 481 4.14 -1.39 -6.65
C TYR A 481 4.60 -1.39 -8.12
N SER A 482 5.90 -1.49 -8.39
CA SER A 482 6.41 -1.52 -9.77
C SER A 482 5.68 -2.58 -10.59
N PRO A 483 5.32 -2.28 -11.83
CA PRO A 483 4.85 -3.31 -12.74
C PRO A 483 5.95 -4.36 -12.90
N TYR A 484 5.56 -5.62 -12.90
CA TYR A 484 6.46 -6.75 -13.01
C TYR A 484 6.25 -7.47 -14.34
N GLU A 485 7.34 -8.00 -14.86
CA GLU A 485 7.29 -8.84 -16.04
C GLU A 485 6.70 -10.21 -15.67
N ASP A 486 5.83 -10.79 -16.51
CA ASP A 486 5.44 -12.19 -16.36
C ASP A 486 6.64 -13.09 -16.63
N LEU A 487 7.27 -13.54 -15.55
CA LEU A 487 8.44 -14.41 -15.62
C LEU A 487 8.09 -15.90 -15.78
N LYS A 488 6.80 -16.28 -15.67
CA LYS A 488 6.39 -17.68 -15.73
C LYS A 488 6.93 -18.41 -16.97
N PRO A 489 6.84 -17.87 -18.19
CA PRO A 489 7.42 -18.52 -19.38
C PRO A 489 8.94 -18.68 -19.28
N LYS A 490 9.65 -17.71 -18.68
CA LYS A 490 11.10 -17.75 -18.52
C LYS A 490 11.55 -18.68 -17.40
N LEU A 491 10.73 -18.81 -16.36
CA LEU A 491 11.05 -19.55 -15.14
C LEU A 491 10.48 -20.97 -15.11
N GLN A 492 9.63 -21.38 -16.05
CA GLN A 492 8.99 -22.70 -16.08
C GLN A 492 9.99 -23.86 -16.05
N ARG A 493 11.25 -23.65 -16.49
CA ARG A 493 12.32 -24.64 -16.44
C ARG A 493 12.96 -24.74 -15.04
N PHE A 494 12.77 -23.76 -14.22
CA PHE A 494 13.42 -23.62 -12.93
C PHE A 494 12.45 -23.75 -11.75
N ILE A 495 11.20 -23.31 -11.91
CA ILE A 495 10.21 -23.19 -10.84
C ILE A 495 8.98 -24.05 -11.16
N LYS A 496 8.51 -24.83 -10.17
CA LYS A 496 7.21 -25.52 -10.17
C LYS A 496 6.12 -24.48 -9.84
N TRP A 497 5.20 -24.25 -10.75
CA TRP A 497 4.11 -23.27 -10.61
C TRP A 497 2.85 -23.89 -10.05
#